data_a424c6fc8edac253df8af98a6e35f465
#
_entry.id   a424c6fc8edac253df8af98a6e35f465
#
_cell.length_a   1.000
_cell.length_b   1.000
_cell.length_c   1.000
_cell.angle_alpha   90.00
_cell.angle_beta   90.00
_cell.angle_gamma   90.00
#
_symmetry.space_group_name_H-M   'P 1'
#
loop_
_entity.id
_entity.type
_entity.pdbx_description
1 polymer ?
#
loop_
_entity_poly.entity_id
_entity_poly.type
_entity_poly.pdbx_seq_one_letter_code
_entity_poly.pdbx_strand_id
1 'polypeptide(L)'
;MSHSLREQRKNEHVEIAMSQSDAIQSDFDKVRFVHHSIPSINVNQVDLTSYTTHFDMTLPVYINAMTGGSEWTKQINEKLAIVARETGLAMAVGSTHAALRNPKMAESFNIVRKTNPEGAIFSNVGADVPVDKALQAVEPV
;
A
#
# COMPACT_ATOMS: atom_id res chain seq x y z
N MET A 1 6.13 -4.35 -28.45
CA MET A 1 4.78 -4.58 -27.87
C MET A 1 4.29 -3.23 -27.37
N SER A 2 3.16 -2.76 -27.89
CA SER A 2 2.59 -1.46 -27.47
C SER A 2 2.02 -1.61 -26.07
N HIS A 3 2.61 -0.95 -25.07
CA HIS A 3 2.03 -0.80 -23.76
C HIS A 3 0.72 0.00 -23.87
N SER A 4 -0.30 -0.39 -23.11
CA SER A 4 -1.50 0.44 -23.03
C SER A 4 -1.15 1.80 -22.43
N LEU A 5 -1.84 2.89 -22.80
CA LEU A 5 -1.63 4.22 -22.22
C LEU A 5 -1.70 4.22 -20.68
N ARG A 6 -2.49 3.31 -20.11
CA ARG A 6 -2.58 3.17 -18.65
C ARG A 6 -1.36 2.52 -18.01
N GLU A 7 -0.83 1.49 -18.65
CA GLU A 7 0.39 0.84 -18.22
C GLU A 7 1.57 1.81 -18.25
N GLN A 8 1.66 2.59 -19.32
CA GLN A 8 2.65 3.65 -19.46
C GLN A 8 2.51 4.68 -18.32
N ARG A 9 1.30 5.17 -18.03
CA ARG A 9 1.05 6.10 -16.92
C ARG A 9 1.43 5.51 -15.56
N LYS A 10 1.28 4.22 -15.34
CA LYS A 10 1.70 3.57 -14.10
C LYS A 10 3.20 3.52 -13.94
N ASN A 11 3.91 3.29 -15.04
CA ASN A 11 5.36 3.33 -15.05
C ASN A 11 5.89 4.77 -14.86
N GLU A 12 5.28 5.75 -15.53
CA GLU A 12 5.59 7.18 -15.34
C GLU A 12 5.42 7.64 -13.89
N HIS A 13 4.39 7.13 -13.18
CA HIS A 13 4.23 7.45 -11.75
C HIS A 13 5.40 6.96 -10.91
N VAL A 14 5.94 5.77 -11.20
CA VAL A 14 7.12 5.24 -10.52
C VAL A 14 8.36 6.08 -10.84
N GLU A 15 8.57 6.43 -12.10
CA GLU A 15 9.69 7.27 -12.54
C GLU A 15 9.67 8.65 -11.87
N ILE A 16 8.49 9.28 -11.82
CA ILE A 16 8.30 10.59 -11.15
C ILE A 16 8.61 10.44 -9.66
N ALA A 17 8.07 9.42 -8.99
CA ALA A 17 8.31 9.21 -7.57
C ALA A 17 9.80 9.00 -7.27
N MET A 18 10.52 8.27 -8.12
CA MET A 18 11.97 8.06 -7.99
C MET A 18 12.79 9.32 -8.28
N SER A 19 12.28 10.25 -9.08
CA SER A 19 12.96 11.49 -9.45
C SER A 19 12.70 12.65 -8.47
N GLN A 20 11.66 12.54 -7.64
CA GLN A 20 11.35 13.56 -6.65
C GLN A 20 12.39 13.59 -5.54
N SER A 21 12.80 14.79 -5.14
CA SER A 21 13.67 14.97 -3.98
C SER A 21 12.85 14.94 -2.68
N ASP A 22 13.47 14.47 -1.59
CA ASP A 22 12.88 14.41 -0.25
C ASP A 22 12.64 15.81 0.40
N ALA A 23 12.86 16.88 -0.34
CA ALA A 23 12.80 18.27 0.15
C ALA A 23 11.36 18.84 0.23
N ILE A 24 10.33 18.02 0.20
CA ILE A 24 8.94 18.49 0.33
C ILE A 24 8.66 18.75 1.82
N GLN A 25 8.47 20.01 2.19
CA GLN A 25 7.99 20.35 3.53
C GLN A 25 6.54 19.88 3.69
N SER A 26 6.29 19.16 4.78
CA SER A 26 4.95 18.74 5.18
C SER A 26 4.38 19.66 6.25
N ASP A 27 3.06 19.81 6.31
CA ASP A 27 2.42 20.51 7.42
C ASP A 27 2.63 19.80 8.76
N PHE A 28 2.93 18.49 8.75
CA PHE A 28 3.35 17.76 9.95
C PHE A 28 4.66 18.30 10.55
N ASP A 29 5.52 18.93 9.77
CA ASP A 29 6.76 19.57 10.27
C ASP A 29 6.47 20.70 11.26
N LYS A 30 5.26 21.24 11.24
CA LYS A 30 4.77 22.28 12.17
C LYS A 30 4.22 21.72 13.47
N VAL A 31 3.97 20.41 13.54
CA VAL A 31 3.47 19.73 14.75
C VAL A 31 4.62 19.50 15.71
N ARG A 32 4.44 19.82 16.98
CA ARG A 32 5.42 19.60 18.05
C ARG A 32 4.75 18.87 19.21
N PHE A 33 5.46 17.90 19.76
CA PHE A 33 5.06 17.26 21.01
C PHE A 33 5.47 18.13 22.20
N VAL A 34 4.66 18.11 23.27
CA VAL A 34 5.06 18.68 24.54
C VAL A 34 6.15 17.80 25.14
N HIS A 35 7.34 18.36 25.32
CA HIS A 35 8.49 17.62 25.81
C HIS A 35 8.44 17.44 27.32
N HIS A 36 8.69 16.23 27.78
CA HIS A 36 8.89 15.89 29.19
C HIS A 36 10.33 15.41 29.39
N SER A 37 11.09 16.15 30.20
CA SER A 37 12.53 15.88 30.41
C SER A 37 12.78 14.57 31.15
N ILE A 38 11.86 14.16 32.03
CA ILE A 38 11.95 12.91 32.78
C ILE A 38 10.65 12.13 32.57
N PRO A 39 10.62 11.17 31.62
CA PRO A 39 9.45 10.36 31.40
C PRO A 39 9.24 9.38 32.56
N SER A 40 7.98 9.10 32.90
CA SER A 40 7.60 8.13 33.92
C SER A 40 7.51 6.69 33.40
N ILE A 41 7.80 6.46 32.12
CA ILE A 41 7.71 5.15 31.46
C ILE A 41 9.06 4.74 30.88
N ASN A 42 9.30 3.41 30.87
CA ASN A 42 10.46 2.83 30.20
C ASN A 42 10.10 2.55 28.73
N VAL A 43 11.07 2.63 27.84
CA VAL A 43 10.89 2.31 26.41
C VAL A 43 10.28 0.92 26.18
N ASN A 44 10.60 -0.05 27.03
CA ASN A 44 10.06 -1.42 26.96
C ASN A 44 8.57 -1.51 27.35
N GLN A 45 7.97 -0.44 27.88
CA GLN A 45 6.55 -0.36 28.20
C GLN A 45 5.73 0.30 27.10
N VAL A 46 6.39 0.75 26.03
CA VAL A 46 5.72 1.36 24.87
C VAL A 46 5.17 0.25 23.99
N ASP A 47 3.84 0.21 23.87
CA ASP A 47 3.12 -0.65 22.92
C ASP A 47 2.71 0.17 21.72
N LEU A 48 3.12 -0.25 20.53
CA LEU A 48 2.77 0.38 19.26
C LEU A 48 1.67 -0.37 18.51
N THR A 49 1.12 -1.43 19.11
CA THR A 49 0.02 -2.20 18.50
C THR A 49 -1.18 -1.29 18.26
N SER A 50 -1.71 -1.34 17.07
CA SER A 50 -2.88 -0.58 16.67
C SER A 50 -4.03 -1.54 16.38
N TYR A 51 -5.14 -1.35 17.11
CA TYR A 51 -6.32 -2.20 17.02
C TYR A 51 -7.35 -1.59 16.06
N THR A 52 -7.81 -2.39 15.12
CA THR A 52 -8.92 -2.02 14.24
C THR A 52 -10.09 -2.96 14.45
N THR A 53 -11.24 -2.67 13.83
CA THR A 53 -12.43 -3.53 13.93
C THR A 53 -12.24 -4.89 13.27
N HIS A 54 -11.29 -5.01 12.34
CA HIS A 54 -11.17 -6.20 11.47
C HIS A 54 -9.81 -6.90 11.56
N PHE A 55 -8.78 -6.22 12.02
CA PHE A 55 -7.43 -6.78 12.17
C PHE A 55 -6.58 -5.89 13.08
N ASP A 56 -5.56 -6.49 13.66
CA ASP A 56 -4.58 -5.81 14.49
C ASP A 56 -3.30 -5.56 13.69
N MET A 57 -2.67 -4.41 13.92
CA MET A 57 -1.38 -4.07 13.33
C MET A 57 -0.33 -4.00 14.43
N THR A 58 0.80 -4.64 14.22
CA THR A 58 1.94 -4.58 15.16
C THR A 58 2.53 -3.18 15.28
N LEU A 59 2.37 -2.36 14.24
CA LEU A 59 2.81 -0.97 14.19
C LEU A 59 1.72 -0.10 13.55
N PRO A 60 1.55 1.16 13.98
CA PRO A 60 0.52 2.07 13.45
C PRO A 60 0.93 2.69 12.10
N VAL A 61 1.51 1.89 11.22
CA VAL A 61 1.97 2.29 9.89
C VAL A 61 1.63 1.18 8.88
N TYR A 62 1.42 1.56 7.65
CA TYR A 62 1.18 0.63 6.55
C TYR A 62 1.83 1.13 5.26
N ILE A 63 2.07 0.22 4.33
CA ILE A 63 2.59 0.53 2.99
C ILE A 63 1.44 1.10 2.16
N ASN A 64 1.54 2.37 1.75
CA ASN A 64 0.45 3.08 1.08
C ASN A 64 0.20 2.59 -0.36
N ALA A 65 -1.03 2.82 -0.83
CA ALA A 65 -1.54 2.40 -2.14
C ALA A 65 -0.97 3.24 -3.29
N MET A 66 0.10 2.80 -3.91
CA MET A 66 0.75 3.49 -5.02
C MET A 66 0.79 2.68 -6.31
N THR A 67 1.07 1.38 -6.23
CA THR A 67 1.52 0.57 -7.36
C THR A 67 0.51 -0.52 -7.74
N GLY A 68 0.56 -0.91 -9.00
CA GLY A 68 -0.26 -1.96 -9.61
C GLY A 68 -0.71 -1.58 -11.03
N GLY A 69 -0.92 -2.56 -11.90
CA GLY A 69 -1.43 -2.39 -13.26
C GLY A 69 -0.37 -2.39 -14.36
N SER A 70 0.85 -2.83 -14.08
CA SER A 70 1.89 -3.11 -15.07
C SER A 70 2.83 -4.22 -14.60
N GLU A 71 3.64 -4.78 -15.48
CA GLU A 71 4.63 -5.80 -15.09
C GLU A 71 5.70 -5.23 -14.15
N TRP A 72 6.13 -4.01 -14.39
CA TRP A 72 7.09 -3.35 -13.50
C TRP A 72 6.49 -3.14 -12.09
N THR A 73 5.26 -2.65 -12.01
CA THR A 73 4.58 -2.47 -10.72
C THR A 73 4.25 -3.78 -10.01
N LYS A 74 4.11 -4.91 -10.74
CA LYS A 74 4.02 -6.24 -10.15
C LYS A 74 5.28 -6.58 -9.37
N GLN A 75 6.47 -6.37 -9.95
CA GLN A 75 7.75 -6.61 -9.28
C GLN A 75 7.93 -5.74 -8.03
N ILE A 76 7.46 -4.49 -8.08
CA ILE A 76 7.48 -3.59 -6.93
C ILE A 76 6.54 -4.12 -5.83
N ASN A 77 5.31 -4.48 -6.20
CA ASN A 77 4.32 -5.03 -5.27
C ASN A 77 4.81 -6.32 -4.59
N GLU A 78 5.48 -7.19 -5.33
CA GLU A 78 6.06 -8.43 -4.79
C GLU A 78 7.11 -8.11 -3.72
N LYS A 79 8.04 -7.20 -4.00
CA LYS A 79 9.07 -6.78 -3.04
C LYS A 79 8.46 -6.13 -1.80
N LEU A 80 7.47 -5.27 -1.97
CA LEU A 80 6.78 -4.63 -0.86
C LEU A 80 5.97 -5.64 -0.02
N ALA A 81 5.38 -6.64 -0.66
CA ALA A 81 4.67 -7.72 0.03
C ALA A 81 5.62 -8.59 0.86
N ILE A 82 6.84 -8.83 0.39
CA ILE A 82 7.89 -9.49 1.19
C ILE A 82 8.21 -8.64 2.43
N VAL A 83 8.44 -7.34 2.26
CA VAL A 83 8.70 -6.43 3.39
C VAL A 83 7.52 -6.45 4.37
N ALA A 84 6.29 -6.33 3.88
CA ALA A 84 5.09 -6.37 4.72
C ALA A 84 5.00 -7.67 5.53
N ARG A 85 5.27 -8.81 4.90
CA ARG A 85 5.27 -10.12 5.57
C ARG A 85 6.33 -10.21 6.66
N GLU A 86 7.57 -9.82 6.35
CA GLU A 86 8.69 -9.93 7.29
C GLU A 86 8.59 -8.95 8.47
N THR A 87 7.90 -7.82 8.28
CA THR A 87 7.74 -6.79 9.29
C THR A 87 6.39 -6.80 10.00
N GLY A 88 5.43 -7.59 9.51
CA GLY A 88 4.06 -7.58 10.03
C GLY A 88 3.26 -6.31 9.69
N LEU A 89 3.72 -5.50 8.72
CA LEU A 89 3.01 -4.30 8.29
C LEU A 89 1.82 -4.66 7.41
N ALA A 90 0.75 -3.89 7.55
CA ALA A 90 -0.31 -3.90 6.55
C ALA A 90 0.18 -3.26 5.24
N MET A 91 -0.45 -3.63 4.12
CA MET A 91 -0.11 -3.09 2.80
C MET A 91 -1.36 -2.75 2.02
N ALA A 92 -1.35 -1.61 1.35
CA ALA A 92 -2.39 -1.24 0.39
C ALA A 92 -1.85 -1.35 -1.04
N VAL A 93 -2.66 -1.89 -1.95
CA VAL A 93 -2.35 -1.92 -3.39
C VAL A 93 -2.99 -0.74 -4.10
N GLY A 94 -2.39 -0.31 -5.22
CA GLY A 94 -2.98 0.71 -6.08
C GLY A 94 -4.34 0.28 -6.62
N SER A 95 -5.08 1.21 -7.24
CA SER A 95 -6.45 0.95 -7.69
C SER A 95 -6.58 -0.32 -8.53
N THR A 96 -7.34 -1.29 -8.02
CA THR A 96 -7.61 -2.59 -8.66
C THR A 96 -8.61 -2.48 -9.83
N HIS A 97 -9.19 -1.30 -10.07
CA HIS A 97 -10.07 -1.04 -11.21
C HIS A 97 -9.42 -1.43 -12.57
N ALA A 98 -8.10 -1.40 -12.67
CA ALA A 98 -7.37 -1.84 -13.84
C ALA A 98 -7.58 -3.35 -14.14
N ALA A 99 -7.71 -4.17 -13.11
CA ALA A 99 -7.93 -5.61 -13.22
C ALA A 99 -9.33 -5.94 -13.82
N LEU A 100 -10.35 -5.14 -13.51
CA LEU A 100 -11.70 -5.31 -14.06
C LEU A 100 -11.75 -5.15 -15.59
N ARG A 101 -10.86 -4.31 -16.13
CA ARG A 101 -10.83 -4.01 -17.58
C ARG A 101 -9.84 -4.89 -18.34
N ASN A 102 -8.81 -5.36 -17.67
CA ASN A 102 -7.78 -6.21 -18.26
C ASN A 102 -7.31 -7.25 -17.24
N PRO A 103 -7.79 -8.50 -17.36
CA PRO A 103 -7.42 -9.57 -16.44
C PRO A 103 -5.92 -9.83 -16.32
N LYS A 104 -5.13 -9.51 -17.37
CA LYS A 104 -3.67 -9.61 -17.30
C LYS A 104 -3.06 -8.67 -16.26
N MET A 105 -3.74 -7.55 -15.96
CA MET A 105 -3.31 -6.61 -14.93
C MET A 105 -3.59 -7.11 -13.51
N ALA A 106 -4.53 -8.05 -13.35
CA ALA A 106 -4.86 -8.64 -12.04
C ALA A 106 -3.64 -9.26 -11.37
N GLU A 107 -2.73 -9.87 -12.14
CA GLU A 107 -1.52 -10.51 -11.60
C GLU A 107 -0.62 -9.53 -10.83
N SER A 108 -0.61 -8.25 -11.22
CA SER A 108 0.16 -7.21 -10.51
C SER A 108 -0.38 -6.90 -9.10
N PHE A 109 -1.59 -7.30 -8.80
CA PHE A 109 -2.25 -7.18 -7.49
C PHE A 109 -2.24 -8.51 -6.75
N ASN A 110 -2.58 -9.61 -7.44
CA ASN A 110 -2.63 -10.96 -6.88
C ASN A 110 -1.28 -11.42 -6.31
N ILE A 111 -0.17 -10.92 -6.87
CA ILE A 111 1.17 -11.24 -6.39
C ILE A 111 1.34 -10.88 -4.91
N VAL A 112 0.65 -9.85 -4.43
CA VAL A 112 0.73 -9.42 -3.02
C VAL A 112 0.16 -10.48 -2.10
N ARG A 113 -1.05 -10.98 -2.38
CA ARG A 113 -1.68 -12.04 -1.60
C ARG A 113 -0.91 -13.36 -1.69
N LYS A 114 -0.39 -13.70 -2.88
CA LYS A 114 0.46 -14.89 -3.07
C LYS A 114 1.74 -14.83 -2.25
N THR A 115 2.33 -13.64 -2.12
CA THR A 115 3.60 -13.42 -1.40
C THR A 115 3.40 -13.26 0.11
N ASN A 116 2.27 -12.68 0.52
CA ASN A 116 1.90 -12.47 1.92
C ASN A 116 0.48 -13.00 2.18
N PRO A 117 0.29 -14.34 2.30
CA PRO A 117 -1.03 -14.97 2.38
C PRO A 117 -1.85 -14.54 3.58
N GLU A 118 -1.22 -14.32 4.73
CA GLU A 118 -1.86 -13.97 6.01
C GLU A 118 -1.86 -12.47 6.30
N GLY A 119 -1.26 -11.66 5.42
CA GLY A 119 -1.11 -10.24 5.67
C GLY A 119 -2.42 -9.45 5.55
N ALA A 120 -2.50 -8.36 6.30
CA ALA A 120 -3.56 -7.36 6.14
C ALA A 120 -3.31 -6.57 4.85
N ILE A 121 -4.14 -6.81 3.83
CA ILE A 121 -4.00 -6.18 2.51
C ILE A 121 -5.26 -5.36 2.21
N PHE A 122 -5.06 -4.09 1.88
CA PHE A 122 -6.12 -3.18 1.45
C PHE A 122 -6.17 -3.08 -0.06
N SER A 123 -7.36 -3.22 -0.61
CA SER A 123 -7.62 -2.92 -2.02
C SER A 123 -8.25 -1.54 -2.18
N ASN A 124 -7.81 -0.81 -3.19
CA ASN A 124 -8.30 0.52 -3.50
C ASN A 124 -9.23 0.47 -4.73
N VAL A 125 -10.46 0.91 -4.54
CA VAL A 125 -11.49 0.95 -5.59
C VAL A 125 -12.09 2.35 -5.65
N GLY A 126 -12.39 2.85 -6.86
CA GLY A 126 -13.04 4.15 -7.05
C GLY A 126 -14.45 4.17 -6.46
N ALA A 127 -14.83 5.30 -5.88
CA ALA A 127 -16.16 5.48 -5.26
C ALA A 127 -17.33 5.42 -6.26
N ASP A 128 -17.05 5.59 -7.55
CA ASP A 128 -18.00 5.52 -8.65
C ASP A 128 -18.20 4.10 -9.21
N VAL A 129 -17.48 3.12 -8.68
CA VAL A 129 -17.58 1.72 -9.12
C VAL A 129 -18.77 1.04 -8.44
N PRO A 130 -19.70 0.40 -9.19
CA PRO A 130 -20.78 -0.38 -8.60
C PRO A 130 -20.28 -1.46 -7.65
N VAL A 131 -21.02 -1.75 -6.59
CA VAL A 131 -20.60 -2.64 -5.50
C VAL A 131 -20.22 -4.04 -6.00
N ASP A 132 -20.99 -4.61 -6.91
CA ASP A 132 -20.72 -5.91 -7.53
C ASP A 132 -19.40 -5.94 -8.28
N LYS A 133 -19.06 -4.86 -8.96
CA LYS A 133 -17.77 -4.68 -9.64
C LYS A 133 -16.62 -4.42 -8.67
N ALA A 134 -16.89 -3.67 -7.59
CA ALA A 134 -15.91 -3.46 -6.54
C ALA A 134 -15.51 -4.78 -5.89
N LEU A 135 -16.48 -5.64 -5.54
CA LEU A 135 -16.23 -6.97 -4.99
C LEU A 135 -15.38 -7.84 -5.94
N GLN A 136 -15.72 -7.87 -7.23
CA GLN A 136 -14.92 -8.57 -8.26
C GLN A 136 -13.48 -8.04 -8.37
N ALA A 137 -13.27 -6.74 -8.11
CA ALA A 137 -11.94 -6.14 -8.19
C ALA A 137 -11.06 -6.46 -6.98
N VAL A 138 -11.66 -6.69 -5.81
CA VAL A 138 -10.91 -6.93 -4.56
C VAL A 138 -10.70 -8.41 -4.28
N GLU A 139 -11.53 -9.30 -4.82
CA GLU A 139 -11.45 -10.75 -4.61
C GLU A 139 -10.05 -11.35 -4.86
N PRO A 140 -9.27 -10.89 -5.86
CA PRO A 140 -7.94 -11.45 -6.13
C PRO A 140 -6.82 -10.93 -5.21
N VAL A 141 -7.09 -10.02 -4.28
CA VAL A 141 -6.07 -9.31 -3.45
C VAL A 141 -6.01 -9.82 -1.97
#